data_49515785632609a8a256a545733072e4
#
_entry.id   49515785632609a8a256a545733072e4
#
_cell.length_a   1.000
_cell.length_b   1.000
_cell.length_c   1.000
_cell.angle_alpha   90.00
_cell.angle_beta   90.00
_cell.angle_gamma   90.00
#
_symmetry.space_group_name_H-M   'P 1'
#
loop_
_entity.id
_entity.type
_entity.pdbx_description
1 polymer ?
#
loop_
_entity_poly.entity_id
_entity_poly.type
_entity_poly.pdbx_seq_one_letter_code
_entity_poly.pdbx_strand_id
1 'polypeptide(L)'
;MGVPTFEDKILQRAVLMVLEPVYETDFLDVSHGFRPGRGAHGALDALWKQAMKLGGGWIVDVDLRKFFDTIDHGHLREFLKRRVRDGVILRLIGKWLNAGVLEEGILTIPDDGTPQGGVITPPTMLQNPP
;
A
#
# COMPACT_ATOMS: atom_id res chain seq x y z
N MET A 1 -7.62 -11.64 9.79
CA MET A 1 -6.89 -11.35 8.53
C MET A 1 -7.72 -11.85 7.37
N GLY A 2 -8.26 -10.95 6.54
CA GLY A 2 -9.10 -11.34 5.40
C GLY A 2 -8.25 -11.88 4.25
N VAL A 3 -8.57 -13.06 3.76
CA VAL A 3 -7.90 -13.65 2.59
C VAL A 3 -8.83 -13.52 1.39
N PRO A 4 -8.46 -12.73 0.34
CA PRO A 4 -9.27 -12.63 -0.86
C PRO A 4 -9.40 -13.97 -1.58
N THR A 5 -10.48 -14.15 -2.35
CA THR A 5 -10.66 -15.32 -3.22
C THR A 5 -9.56 -15.38 -4.28
N PHE A 6 -9.42 -16.52 -4.93
CA PHE A 6 -8.41 -16.70 -5.98
C PHE A 6 -8.64 -15.75 -7.16
N GLU A 7 -9.91 -15.63 -7.57
CA GLU A 7 -10.34 -14.73 -8.65
C GLU A 7 -10.04 -13.25 -8.29
N ASP A 8 -10.33 -12.85 -7.06
CA ASP A 8 -10.02 -11.50 -6.59
C ASP A 8 -8.53 -11.23 -6.60
N LYS A 9 -7.70 -12.20 -6.20
CA LYS A 9 -6.24 -12.06 -6.25
C LYS A 9 -5.72 -11.84 -7.67
N ILE A 10 -6.27 -12.58 -8.64
CA ILE A 10 -5.92 -12.41 -10.07
C ILE A 10 -6.29 -11.01 -10.52
N LEU A 11 -7.52 -10.57 -10.25
CA LEU A 11 -8.01 -9.26 -10.66
C LEU A 11 -7.22 -8.13 -9.96
N GLN A 12 -6.95 -8.26 -8.67
CA GLN A 12 -6.10 -7.31 -7.93
C GLN A 12 -4.70 -7.24 -8.53
N ARG A 13 -4.10 -8.39 -8.89
CA ARG A 13 -2.80 -8.40 -9.54
C ARG A 13 -2.81 -7.73 -10.91
N ALA A 14 -3.84 -7.95 -11.72
CA ALA A 14 -4.00 -7.30 -13.02
C ALA A 14 -4.09 -5.77 -12.88
N VAL A 15 -4.90 -5.28 -11.93
CA VAL A 15 -5.01 -3.84 -11.64
C VAL A 15 -3.67 -3.30 -11.13
N LEU A 16 -2.98 -4.01 -10.25
CA LEU A 16 -1.68 -3.61 -9.75
C LEU A 16 -0.65 -3.45 -10.87
N MET A 17 -0.60 -4.38 -11.83
CA MET A 17 0.32 -4.31 -12.98
C MET A 17 0.12 -3.05 -13.82
N VAL A 18 -1.09 -2.49 -13.84
CA VAL A 18 -1.39 -1.23 -14.53
C VAL A 18 -1.01 -0.02 -13.67
N LEU A 19 -1.25 -0.08 -12.37
CA LEU A 19 -0.99 1.03 -11.45
C LEU A 19 0.50 1.15 -11.08
N GLU A 20 1.20 0.04 -10.93
CA GLU A 20 2.58 -0.02 -10.47
C GLU A 20 3.53 0.89 -11.29
N PRO A 21 3.54 0.87 -12.64
CA PRO A 21 4.38 1.78 -13.42
C PRO A 21 4.02 3.26 -13.24
N VAL A 22 2.74 3.56 -13.04
CA VAL A 22 2.28 4.95 -12.84
C VAL A 22 2.81 5.51 -11.54
N TYR A 23 2.71 4.73 -10.49
CA TYR A 23 3.13 5.15 -9.16
C TYR A 23 4.63 5.01 -8.92
N GLU A 24 5.30 4.09 -9.60
CA GLU A 24 6.76 3.93 -9.47
C GLU A 24 7.52 5.22 -9.76
N THR A 25 6.97 6.09 -10.61
CA THR A 25 7.56 7.40 -10.92
C THR A 25 7.49 8.41 -9.75
N ASP A 26 6.60 8.18 -8.79
CA ASP A 26 6.39 9.08 -7.65
C ASP A 26 7.21 8.69 -6.41
N PHE A 27 7.74 7.46 -6.38
CA PHE A 27 8.50 6.99 -5.24
C PHE A 27 9.87 7.66 -5.13
N LEU A 28 10.20 8.09 -3.94
CA LEU A 28 11.54 8.55 -3.63
C LEU A 28 12.55 7.39 -3.68
N ASP A 29 13.81 7.69 -3.98
CA ASP A 29 14.87 6.68 -4.06
C ASP A 29 15.14 5.98 -2.73
N VAL A 30 14.81 6.62 -1.62
CA VAL A 30 14.93 6.06 -0.26
C VAL A 30 13.80 5.09 0.10
N SER A 31 12.74 5.02 -0.69
CA SER A 31 11.64 4.08 -0.48
C SER A 31 12.00 2.70 -1.04
N HIS A 32 11.95 1.68 -0.21
CA HIS A 32 12.32 0.30 -0.57
C HIS A 32 11.19 -0.72 -0.42
N GLY A 33 10.15 -0.39 0.36
CA GLY A 33 9.05 -1.31 0.64
C GLY A 33 8.14 -1.53 -0.55
N PHE A 34 7.79 -2.81 -0.83
CA PHE A 34 6.80 -3.22 -1.83
C PHE A 34 7.01 -2.68 -3.25
N ARG A 35 8.24 -2.38 -3.63
CA ARG A 35 8.59 -1.87 -4.96
C ARG A 35 9.32 -2.94 -5.80
N PRO A 36 9.10 -2.96 -7.13
CA PRO A 36 9.82 -3.86 -8.02
C PRO A 36 11.33 -3.66 -7.95
N GLY A 37 12.08 -4.75 -7.85
CA GLY A 37 13.54 -4.72 -7.81
C GLY A 37 14.17 -4.11 -6.56
N ARG A 38 13.36 -3.73 -5.57
CA ARG A 38 13.82 -3.20 -4.26
C ARG A 38 13.45 -4.16 -3.13
N GLY A 39 14.15 -4.07 -2.00
CA GLY A 39 13.90 -4.95 -0.87
C GLY A 39 14.73 -4.59 0.35
N ALA A 40 14.56 -5.36 1.43
CA ALA A 40 15.18 -5.09 2.73
C ALA A 40 16.71 -5.00 2.67
N HIS A 41 17.38 -5.83 1.88
CA HIS A 41 18.84 -5.78 1.73
C HIS A 41 19.29 -4.44 1.12
N GLY A 42 18.57 -3.94 0.10
CA GLY A 42 18.87 -2.62 -0.49
C GLY A 42 18.63 -1.48 0.49
N ALA A 43 17.57 -1.57 1.31
CA ALA A 43 17.30 -0.59 2.36
C ALA A 43 18.41 -0.55 3.41
N LEU A 44 18.86 -1.73 3.88
CA LEU A 44 19.95 -1.83 4.85
C LEU A 44 21.28 -1.33 4.29
N ASP A 45 21.60 -1.64 3.03
CA ASP A 45 22.82 -1.14 2.37
C ASP A 45 22.80 0.39 2.22
N ALA A 46 21.65 0.95 1.82
CA ALA A 46 21.47 2.40 1.74
C ALA A 46 21.62 3.07 3.11
N LEU A 47 20.99 2.52 4.15
CA LEU A 47 21.11 3.00 5.52
C LEU A 47 22.55 2.94 6.01
N TRP A 48 23.23 1.82 5.80
CA TRP A 48 24.63 1.64 6.17
C TRP A 48 25.54 2.69 5.50
N LYS A 49 25.42 2.86 4.19
CA LYS A 49 26.21 3.85 3.44
C LYS A 49 25.98 5.26 3.97
N GLN A 50 24.74 5.60 4.27
CA GLN A 50 24.39 6.92 4.81
C GLN A 50 24.96 7.12 6.21
N ALA A 51 24.84 6.14 7.10
CA ALA A 51 25.38 6.19 8.46
C ALA A 51 26.90 6.32 8.46
N MET A 52 27.60 5.59 7.60
CA MET A 52 29.07 5.69 7.47
C MET A 52 29.50 7.04 6.92
N LYS A 53 28.74 7.60 5.98
CA LYS A 53 29.02 8.95 5.42
C LYS A 53 28.87 10.06 6.46
N LEU A 54 27.90 9.93 7.36
CA LEU A 54 27.65 10.91 8.43
C LEU A 54 28.65 10.81 9.59
N GLY A 55 29.35 9.69 9.72
CA GLY A 55 30.34 9.47 10.80
C GLY A 55 29.75 9.38 12.21
N GLY A 56 28.45 9.23 12.33
CA GLY A 56 27.68 9.15 13.57
C GLY A 56 26.49 10.12 13.57
N GLY A 57 25.60 9.99 14.56
CA GLY A 57 24.42 10.84 14.66
C GLY A 57 23.28 10.17 15.41
N TRP A 58 22.12 10.82 15.40
CA TRP A 58 20.89 10.28 15.95
C TRP A 58 20.11 9.50 14.88
N ILE A 59 19.57 8.36 15.25
CA ILE A 59 18.64 7.58 14.42
C ILE A 59 17.27 7.75 15.04
N VAL A 60 16.31 8.17 14.22
CA VAL A 60 14.89 8.24 14.59
C VAL A 60 14.16 7.11 13.86
N ASP A 61 13.59 6.19 14.62
CA ASP A 61 12.74 5.11 14.11
C ASP A 61 11.28 5.45 14.41
N VAL A 62 10.45 5.47 13.38
CA VAL A 62 9.03 5.83 13.48
C VAL A 62 8.17 4.77 12.80
N ASP A 63 7.18 4.26 13.52
CA ASP A 63 6.18 3.35 12.97
C ASP A 63 4.77 3.89 13.22
N LEU A 64 3.90 3.74 12.22
CA LEU A 64 2.50 4.15 12.31
C LEU A 64 1.64 3.00 12.80
N ARG A 65 1.19 3.11 14.05
CA ARG A 65 0.34 2.10 14.68
C ARG A 65 -0.99 1.97 13.93
N LYS A 66 -1.34 0.73 13.57
CA LYS A 66 -2.62 0.41 12.90
C LYS A 66 -2.88 1.21 11.61
N PHE A 67 -1.83 1.58 10.90
CA PHE A 67 -1.96 2.40 9.69
C PHE A 67 -3.03 1.86 8.73
N PHE A 68 -2.97 0.57 8.38
CA PHE A 68 -3.91 -0.05 7.45
C PHE A 68 -5.34 -0.16 7.99
N ASP A 69 -5.50 -0.23 9.30
CA ASP A 69 -6.81 -0.37 9.95
C ASP A 69 -7.53 0.98 10.11
N THR A 70 -6.80 2.10 10.02
CA THR A 70 -7.30 3.45 10.28
C THR A 70 -7.33 4.35 9.04
N ILE A 71 -7.06 3.80 7.87
CA ILE A 71 -7.12 4.58 6.62
C ILE A 71 -8.57 4.92 6.29
N ASP A 72 -8.84 6.21 6.20
CA ASP A 72 -10.12 6.72 5.70
C ASP A 72 -10.27 6.43 4.20
N HIS A 73 -11.35 5.74 3.83
CA HIS A 73 -11.62 5.35 2.45
C HIS A 73 -11.89 6.55 1.53
N GLY A 74 -12.41 7.65 2.08
CA GLY A 74 -12.65 8.88 1.34
C GLY A 74 -11.33 9.54 0.95
N HIS A 75 -10.43 9.72 1.90
CA HIS A 75 -9.10 10.26 1.65
C HIS A 75 -8.31 9.39 0.66
N LEU A 76 -8.31 8.06 0.85
CA LEU A 76 -7.66 7.16 -0.09
C LEU A 76 -8.19 7.30 -1.51
N ARG A 77 -9.52 7.42 -1.67
CA ARG A 77 -10.15 7.61 -2.97
C ARG A 77 -9.74 8.94 -3.62
N GLU A 78 -9.62 10.01 -2.84
CA GLU A 78 -9.15 11.30 -3.35
C GLU A 78 -7.67 11.23 -3.81
N PHE A 79 -6.81 10.54 -3.07
CA PHE A 79 -5.43 10.31 -3.50
C PHE A 79 -5.35 9.50 -4.81
N LEU A 80 -6.11 8.43 -4.91
CA LEU A 80 -6.14 7.63 -6.13
C LEU A 80 -6.57 8.46 -7.34
N LYS A 81 -7.58 9.32 -7.21
CA LYS A 81 -8.08 10.18 -8.29
C LYS A 81 -7.03 11.15 -8.84
N ARG A 82 -6.00 11.50 -8.07
CA ARG A 82 -4.94 12.39 -8.55
C ARG A 82 -4.15 11.78 -9.70
N ARG A 83 -3.98 10.46 -9.71
CA ARG A 83 -3.21 9.71 -10.71
C ARG A 83 -4.06 8.82 -11.60
N VAL A 84 -5.13 8.27 -11.06
CA VAL A 84 -6.01 7.31 -11.73
C VAL A 84 -7.29 8.01 -12.14
N ARG A 85 -7.49 8.19 -13.45
CA ARG A 85 -8.72 8.77 -14.00
C ARG A 85 -9.72 7.73 -14.48
N ASP A 86 -9.32 6.47 -14.54
CA ASP A 86 -10.17 5.36 -14.96
C ASP A 86 -11.22 5.04 -13.89
N GLY A 87 -12.49 5.29 -14.23
CA GLY A 87 -13.59 5.05 -13.31
C GLY A 87 -13.87 3.57 -13.03
N VAL A 88 -13.41 2.65 -13.89
CA VAL A 88 -13.55 1.20 -13.66
C VAL A 88 -12.58 0.77 -12.57
N ILE A 89 -11.32 1.17 -12.69
CA ILE A 89 -10.28 0.88 -11.67
C ILE A 89 -10.69 1.46 -10.32
N LEU A 90 -11.12 2.72 -10.28
CA LEU A 90 -11.56 3.36 -9.02
C LEU A 90 -12.75 2.65 -8.39
N ARG A 91 -13.71 2.16 -9.19
CA ARG A 91 -14.85 1.38 -8.68
C ARG A 91 -14.44 0.00 -8.17
N LEU A 92 -13.50 -0.67 -8.84
CA LEU A 92 -12.97 -1.96 -8.38
C LEU A 92 -12.28 -1.81 -7.03
N ILE A 93 -11.39 -0.83 -6.89
CA ILE A 93 -10.72 -0.54 -5.63
C ILE A 93 -11.75 -0.22 -4.53
N GLY A 94 -12.74 0.62 -4.83
CA GLY A 94 -13.81 0.93 -3.89
C GLY A 94 -14.62 -0.29 -3.46
N LYS A 95 -14.87 -1.25 -4.36
CA LYS A 95 -15.52 -2.52 -4.01
C LYS A 95 -14.66 -3.37 -3.07
N TRP A 96 -13.35 -3.45 -3.31
CA TRP A 96 -12.45 -4.20 -2.43
C TRP A 96 -12.29 -3.57 -1.05
N LEU A 97 -12.27 -2.25 -0.97
CA LEU A 97 -12.24 -1.54 0.32
C LEU A 97 -13.51 -1.79 1.14
N ASN A 98 -14.66 -1.85 0.47
CA ASN A 98 -15.95 -2.14 1.11
C ASN A 98 -16.28 -3.63 1.20
N ALA A 99 -15.40 -4.51 0.71
CA ALA A 99 -15.59 -5.94 0.88
C ALA A 99 -15.37 -6.31 2.35
N GLY A 100 -16.44 -6.75 3.00
CA GLY A 100 -16.36 -7.15 4.41
C GLY A 100 -15.43 -8.35 4.61
N VAL A 101 -15.06 -8.57 5.85
CA VAL A 101 -14.33 -9.76 6.30
C VAL A 101 -15.34 -10.74 6.89
N LEU A 102 -15.37 -11.96 6.35
CA LEU A 102 -16.16 -13.06 6.91
C LEU A 102 -15.29 -13.81 7.93
N GLU A 103 -15.66 -13.73 9.20
CA GLU A 103 -14.99 -14.42 10.28
C GLU A 103 -16.03 -15.19 11.11
N GLU A 104 -15.84 -16.49 11.26
CA GLU A 104 -16.78 -17.38 11.98
C GLU A 104 -18.24 -17.28 11.50
N GLY A 105 -18.46 -17.02 10.20
CA GLY A 105 -19.80 -16.87 9.62
C GLY A 105 -20.44 -15.50 9.83
N ILE A 106 -19.76 -14.56 10.45
CA ILE A 106 -20.20 -13.18 10.65
C ILE A 106 -19.49 -12.29 9.61
N LEU A 107 -20.28 -11.58 8.81
CA LEU A 107 -19.79 -10.59 7.88
C LEU A 107 -19.66 -9.25 8.58
N THR A 108 -18.44 -8.78 8.74
CA THR A 108 -18.14 -7.43 9.24
C THR A 108 -17.68 -6.56 8.08
N ILE A 109 -18.35 -5.43 7.86
CA ILE A 109 -17.95 -4.41 6.88
C ILE A 109 -17.34 -3.26 7.67
N PRO A 110 -16.02 -3.05 7.59
CA PRO A 110 -15.40 -1.91 8.26
C PRO A 110 -15.68 -0.63 7.48
N ASP A 111 -15.94 0.45 8.20
CA ASP A 111 -16.08 1.79 7.61
C ASP A 111 -14.73 2.40 7.22
N ASP A 112 -13.68 1.99 7.93
CA ASP A 112 -12.29 2.43 7.72
C ASP A 112 -11.35 1.24 7.56
N GLY A 113 -10.16 1.52 7.05
CA GLY A 113 -9.11 0.53 6.94
C GLY A 113 -9.16 -0.30 5.66
N THR A 114 -8.21 -1.20 5.54
CA THR A 114 -8.09 -2.08 4.39
C THR A 114 -7.86 -3.52 4.83
N PRO A 115 -8.43 -4.51 4.13
CA PRO A 115 -8.17 -5.89 4.47
C PRO A 115 -6.69 -6.21 4.31
N GLN A 116 -6.03 -6.56 5.40
CA GLN A 116 -4.64 -7.00 5.38
C GLN A 116 -4.53 -8.32 4.63
N GLY A 117 -3.67 -8.36 3.63
CA GLY A 117 -3.46 -9.54 2.76
C GLY A 117 -3.95 -9.38 1.33
N GLY A 118 -4.54 -8.24 0.98
CA GLY A 118 -4.82 -7.89 -0.41
C GLY A 118 -3.53 -7.59 -1.20
N VAL A 119 -3.49 -8.01 -2.45
CA VAL A 119 -2.32 -7.82 -3.34
C VAL A 119 -2.07 -6.34 -3.65
N ILE A 120 -3.14 -5.55 -3.71
CA ILE A 120 -3.09 -4.14 -4.14
C ILE A 120 -2.85 -3.16 -2.98
N THR A 121 -3.12 -3.56 -1.75
CA THR A 121 -3.10 -2.69 -0.57
C THR A 121 -1.74 -1.99 -0.35
N PRO A 122 -0.60 -2.69 -0.28
CA PRO A 122 0.68 -2.04 0.01
C PRO A 122 1.08 -0.96 -1.00
N PRO A 123 1.05 -1.22 -2.33
CA PRO A 123 1.47 -0.22 -3.31
C PRO A 123 0.62 1.04 -3.35
N THR A 124 -0.69 0.93 -3.09
CA THR A 124 -1.59 2.08 -3.11
C THR A 124 -1.51 2.95 -1.86
N MET A 125 -1.03 2.37 -0.74
CA MET A 125 -0.99 3.02 0.56
C MET A 125 0.34 3.72 0.87
N LEU A 126 1.45 3.21 0.32
CA LEU A 126 2.79 3.72 0.64
C LEU A 126 3.16 5.02 -0.09
N GLN A 127 2.23 5.58 -0.85
CA GLN A 127 2.47 6.73 -1.71
C GLN A 127 1.91 8.02 -1.14
N ASN A 128 2.05 8.26 0.12
CA ASN A 128 1.64 9.52 0.69
C ASN A 128 2.87 10.41 0.95
N PRO A 129 3.28 11.30 0.02
CA PRO A 129 4.07 12.45 0.40
C PRO A 129 3.16 13.50 1.03
N PRO A 130 3.66 14.29 1.95
CA PRO A 130 2.95 15.42 2.54
C PRO A 130 2.50 16.43 1.49
#